data_76692fd1b0319fd8c523ae8ead3b4e3f
#
_entry.id   76692fd1b0319fd8c523ae8ead3b4e3f
#
_cell.length_a   1.000
_cell.length_b   1.000
_cell.length_c   1.000
_cell.angle_alpha   90.00
_cell.angle_beta   90.00
_cell.angle_gamma   90.00
#
_symmetry.space_group_name_H-M   'P 1'
#
loop_
_entity.id
_entity.type
_entity.pdbx_description
1 polymer ?
#
loop_
_entity_poly.entity_id
_entity_poly.type
_entity_poly.pdbx_seq_one_letter_code
_entity_poly.pdbx_strand_id
1 'polypeptide(L)'
;QASGVIIADTGQELLIMTERKVISGAKSIHVTFLDNSTVEAELKNYDGNTGIAILNVKRSDIEESTLGRIKVAVLGNSLQTTQGSVVLALGSPLGTNFSILTGNITSTSNSISTFDANYNVLTTDIVGSSQGSGVLVNLSGEVVGIVMQDYSSGDENTLTAISVSQLKDIIEKLSNGQDIPY
;
A
#
# COMPACT_ATOMS: atom_id res chain seq x y z
N GLN A 1 -1.82 11.98 -7.52
CA GLN A 1 -0.51 11.45 -7.09
C GLN A 1 -0.68 10.71 -5.78
N ALA A 2 -0.10 9.52 -5.65
CA ALA A 2 -0.10 8.72 -4.43
C ALA A 2 1.13 7.82 -4.38
N SER A 3 1.32 7.18 -3.25
CA SER A 3 2.40 6.21 -3.06
C SER A 3 2.01 4.83 -3.53
N GLY A 4 2.99 4.12 -4.05
CA GLY A 4 2.94 2.68 -4.28
C GLY A 4 4.05 1.96 -3.53
N VAL A 5 3.91 0.66 -3.37
CA VAL A 5 4.91 -0.20 -2.76
C VAL A 5 5.24 -1.36 -3.70
N ILE A 6 6.53 -1.62 -3.87
CA ILE A 6 7.00 -2.74 -4.72
C ILE A 6 6.81 -4.03 -3.93
N ILE A 7 5.96 -4.91 -4.40
CA ILE A 7 5.58 -6.17 -3.72
C ILE A 7 6.21 -7.41 -4.36
N ALA A 8 6.66 -7.32 -5.60
CA ALA A 8 7.33 -8.43 -6.27
C ALA A 8 8.26 -7.94 -7.39
N ASP A 9 9.31 -8.71 -7.64
CA ASP A 9 10.17 -8.63 -8.82
C ASP A 9 10.22 -10.03 -9.43
N THR A 10 9.62 -10.19 -10.60
CA THR A 10 9.55 -11.48 -11.29
C THR A 10 10.76 -11.75 -12.19
N GLY A 11 11.70 -10.80 -12.27
CA GLY A 11 12.81 -10.82 -13.23
C GLY A 11 12.44 -10.25 -14.60
N GLN A 12 11.17 -10.11 -14.91
CA GLN A 12 10.65 -9.50 -16.14
C GLN A 12 9.87 -8.23 -15.87
N GLU A 13 9.14 -8.17 -14.77
CA GLU A 13 8.33 -7.03 -14.34
C GLU A 13 8.43 -6.79 -12.83
N LEU A 14 8.23 -5.55 -12.43
CA LEU A 14 7.96 -5.20 -11.05
C LEU A 14 6.45 -5.09 -10.86
N LEU A 15 5.96 -5.63 -9.74
CA LEU A 15 4.58 -5.46 -9.32
C LEU A 15 4.53 -4.44 -8.19
N ILE A 16 3.65 -3.46 -8.37
CA ILE A 16 3.51 -2.33 -7.45
C ILE A 16 2.07 -2.26 -6.98
N MET A 17 1.88 -2.28 -5.67
CA MET A 17 0.58 -2.12 -5.05
C MET A 17 0.31 -0.65 -4.76
N THR A 18 -0.89 -0.18 -5.10
CA THR A 18 -1.37 1.17 -4.82
C THR A 18 -2.88 1.18 -4.61
N GLU A 19 -3.47 2.34 -4.41
CA GLU A 19 -4.91 2.50 -4.30
C GLU A 19 -5.56 2.68 -5.68
N ARG A 20 -6.64 1.95 -5.92
CA ARG A 20 -7.41 2.03 -7.16
C ARG A 20 -7.89 3.45 -7.47
N LYS A 21 -8.34 4.20 -6.47
CA LYS A 21 -8.89 5.56 -6.66
C LYS A 21 -7.91 6.51 -7.35
N VAL A 22 -6.61 6.29 -7.16
CA VAL A 22 -5.56 7.14 -7.73
C VAL A 22 -5.40 6.94 -9.23
N ILE A 23 -5.65 5.75 -9.71
CA ILE A 23 -5.45 5.35 -11.11
C ILE A 23 -6.76 5.28 -11.91
N SER A 24 -7.90 5.34 -11.22
CA SER A 24 -9.20 5.27 -11.87
C SER A 24 -9.40 6.44 -12.84
N GLY A 25 -9.70 6.12 -14.09
CA GLY A 25 -9.88 7.11 -15.16
C GLY A 25 -8.60 7.75 -15.68
N ALA A 26 -7.43 7.32 -15.24
CA ALA A 26 -6.16 7.80 -15.75
C ALA A 26 -5.95 7.37 -17.19
N LYS A 27 -5.49 8.30 -18.05
CA LYS A 27 -5.14 8.02 -19.44
C LYS A 27 -3.77 7.35 -19.57
N SER A 28 -2.89 7.61 -18.62
CA SER A 28 -1.57 7.00 -18.51
C SER A 28 -1.18 6.92 -17.04
N ILE A 29 -0.38 5.93 -16.69
CA ILE A 29 0.11 5.73 -15.34
C ILE A 29 1.63 5.75 -15.41
N HIS A 30 2.25 6.51 -14.51
CA HIS A 30 3.69 6.61 -14.39
C HIS A 30 4.11 6.34 -12.95
N VAL A 31 5.20 5.62 -12.81
CA VAL A 31 5.86 5.34 -11.52
C VAL A 31 7.14 6.15 -11.47
N THR A 32 7.28 6.95 -10.41
CA THR A 32 8.51 7.69 -10.13
C THR A 32 9.20 7.05 -8.93
N PHE A 33 10.44 6.61 -9.14
CA PHE A 33 11.26 6.02 -8.08
C PHE A 33 11.92 7.11 -7.23
N LEU A 34 12.51 6.72 -6.10
CA LEU A 34 13.16 7.66 -5.17
C LEU A 34 14.36 8.39 -5.76
N ASP A 35 14.96 7.89 -6.82
CA ASP A 35 16.02 8.55 -7.57
C ASP A 35 15.51 9.53 -8.65
N ASN A 36 14.18 9.77 -8.65
CA ASN A 36 13.44 10.61 -9.60
C ASN A 36 13.35 10.05 -11.03
N SER A 37 13.82 8.84 -11.28
CA SER A 37 13.56 8.19 -12.56
C SER A 37 12.09 7.84 -12.68
N THR A 38 11.52 8.01 -13.87
CA THR A 38 10.10 7.79 -14.13
C THR A 38 9.92 6.81 -15.28
N VAL A 39 9.04 5.85 -15.11
CA VAL A 39 8.71 4.83 -16.10
C VAL A 39 7.20 4.70 -16.25
N GLU A 40 6.77 4.25 -17.42
CA GLU A 40 5.37 3.93 -17.67
C GLU A 40 4.97 2.64 -16.95
N ALA A 41 3.76 2.62 -16.42
CA ALA A 41 3.17 1.47 -15.76
C ALA A 41 1.81 1.14 -16.36
N GLU A 42 1.43 -0.12 -16.25
CA GLU A 42 0.12 -0.61 -16.67
C GLU A 42 -0.64 -1.18 -15.48
N LEU A 43 -1.96 -1.05 -15.49
CA LEU A 43 -2.80 -1.72 -14.50
C LEU A 43 -2.82 -3.23 -14.80
N LYS A 44 -2.39 -4.02 -13.84
CA LYS A 44 -2.47 -5.47 -13.94
C LYS A 44 -3.84 -5.99 -13.53
N ASN A 45 -4.29 -5.62 -12.34
CA ASN A 45 -5.65 -5.88 -11.88
C ASN A 45 -5.96 -5.05 -10.62
N TYR A 46 -7.22 -5.05 -10.20
CA TYR A 46 -7.66 -4.37 -8.99
C TYR A 46 -8.80 -5.13 -8.29
N ASP A 47 -8.98 -4.85 -7.00
CA ASP A 47 -10.12 -5.27 -6.22
C ASP A 47 -11.03 -4.07 -5.91
N GLY A 48 -12.27 -4.15 -6.33
CA GLY A 48 -13.24 -3.07 -6.13
C GLY A 48 -13.71 -2.93 -4.68
N ASN A 49 -13.63 -3.98 -3.88
CA ASN A 49 -14.09 -3.97 -2.49
C ASN A 49 -13.08 -3.31 -1.55
N THR A 50 -11.82 -3.70 -1.63
CA THR A 50 -10.77 -3.14 -0.76
C THR A 50 -10.15 -1.87 -1.32
N GLY A 51 -10.28 -1.63 -2.62
CA GLY A 51 -9.66 -0.49 -3.29
C GLY A 51 -8.18 -0.69 -3.60
N ILE A 52 -7.68 -1.92 -3.55
CA ILE A 52 -6.29 -2.25 -3.91
C ILE A 52 -6.18 -2.41 -5.42
N ALA A 53 -5.10 -1.89 -5.97
CA ALA A 53 -4.71 -2.10 -7.37
C ALA A 53 -3.25 -2.56 -7.45
N ILE A 54 -2.98 -3.43 -8.41
CA ILE A 54 -1.62 -3.88 -8.74
C ILE A 54 -1.26 -3.35 -10.12
N LEU A 55 -0.16 -2.63 -10.17
CA LEU A 55 0.46 -2.15 -11.40
C LEU A 55 1.63 -3.05 -11.77
N ASN A 56 1.92 -3.13 -13.06
CA ASN A 56 3.17 -3.72 -13.54
C ASN A 56 4.01 -2.68 -14.28
N VAL A 57 5.30 -2.79 -14.09
CA VAL A 57 6.33 -2.02 -14.80
C VAL A 57 7.27 -3.01 -15.43
N LYS A 58 7.54 -2.86 -16.73
CA LYS A 58 8.52 -3.71 -17.41
C LYS A 58 9.92 -3.45 -16.84
N ARG A 59 10.58 -4.50 -16.39
CA ARG A 59 11.91 -4.38 -15.80
C ARG A 59 12.93 -3.83 -16.80
N SER A 60 12.73 -4.10 -18.09
CA SER A 60 13.56 -3.58 -19.19
C SER A 60 13.45 -2.05 -19.38
N ASP A 61 12.39 -1.43 -18.89
CA ASP A 61 12.20 0.03 -18.97
C ASP A 61 12.87 0.78 -17.82
N ILE A 62 13.41 0.04 -16.84
CA ILE A 62 14.05 0.61 -15.65
C ILE A 62 15.56 0.61 -15.85
N GLU A 63 16.20 1.74 -15.58
CA GLU A 63 17.66 1.85 -15.64
C GLU A 63 18.33 0.93 -14.61
N GLU A 64 19.49 0.38 -14.96
CA GLU A 64 20.23 -0.55 -14.09
C GLU A 64 20.62 0.09 -12.75
N SER A 65 20.94 1.37 -12.75
CA SER A 65 21.23 2.13 -11.53
C SER A 65 20.04 2.21 -10.56
N THR A 66 18.82 2.31 -11.11
CA THR A 66 17.56 2.29 -10.34
C THR A 66 17.28 0.87 -9.85
N LEU A 67 17.44 -0.14 -10.72
CA LEU A 67 17.24 -1.55 -10.34
C LEU A 67 18.14 -1.97 -9.17
N GLY A 68 19.36 -1.49 -9.12
CA GLY A 68 20.29 -1.78 -8.03
C GLY A 68 19.87 -1.20 -6.66
N ARG A 69 18.91 -0.29 -6.63
CA ARG A 69 18.40 0.35 -5.41
C ARG A 69 17.02 -0.15 -4.99
N ILE A 70 16.33 -0.87 -5.86
CA ILE A 70 15.00 -1.40 -5.60
C ILE A 70 15.08 -2.51 -4.55
N LYS A 71 14.14 -2.46 -3.60
CA LYS A 71 13.90 -3.55 -2.66
C LYS A 71 12.42 -3.89 -2.67
N VAL A 72 12.15 -5.18 -2.71
CA VAL A 72 10.79 -5.70 -2.61
C VAL A 72 10.36 -5.67 -1.15
N ALA A 73 9.16 -5.15 -0.89
CA ALA A 73 8.59 -5.13 0.44
C ALA A 73 8.27 -6.56 0.91
N VAL A 74 8.52 -6.82 2.19
CA VAL A 74 8.10 -8.05 2.85
C VAL A 74 6.77 -7.81 3.54
N LEU A 75 5.74 -8.57 3.18
CA LEU A 75 4.45 -8.52 3.85
C LEU A 75 4.55 -9.32 5.15
N GLY A 76 4.36 -8.61 6.27
CA GLY A 76 4.45 -9.19 7.60
C GLY A 76 3.19 -9.92 8.04
N ASN A 77 3.15 -10.30 9.30
CA ASN A 77 1.97 -10.87 9.94
C ASN A 77 1.30 -9.82 10.83
N SER A 78 0.30 -9.15 10.31
CA SER A 78 -0.43 -8.12 11.05
C SER A 78 -1.29 -8.67 12.20
N LEU A 79 -1.54 -9.98 12.24
CA LEU A 79 -2.23 -10.62 13.37
C LEU A 79 -1.38 -10.61 14.65
N GLN A 80 -0.07 -10.41 14.54
CA GLN A 80 0.83 -10.22 15.68
C GLN A 80 0.99 -8.76 16.09
N THR A 81 0.39 -7.84 15.34
CA THR A 81 0.41 -6.42 15.65
C THR A 81 -0.54 -6.15 16.83
N THR A 82 -0.02 -5.50 17.86
CA THR A 82 -0.78 -5.22 19.08
C THR A 82 -0.94 -3.72 19.31
N GLN A 83 -1.94 -3.37 20.08
CA GLN A 83 -2.16 -2.01 20.56
C GLN A 83 -0.92 -1.52 21.33
N GLY A 84 -0.44 -0.31 21.00
CA GLY A 84 0.79 0.24 21.55
C GLY A 84 2.07 -0.10 20.77
N SER A 85 1.99 -0.99 19.77
CA SER A 85 3.16 -1.31 18.92
C SER A 85 3.63 -0.07 18.15
N VAL A 86 4.95 0.08 18.06
CA VAL A 86 5.57 1.12 17.23
C VAL A 86 5.48 0.75 15.77
N VAL A 87 5.06 1.71 14.95
CA VAL A 87 5.02 1.58 13.50
C VAL A 87 5.59 2.82 12.83
N LEU A 88 6.08 2.62 11.60
CA LEU A 88 6.51 3.70 10.71
C LEU A 88 5.55 3.75 9.53
N ALA A 89 5.11 4.96 9.18
CA ALA A 89 4.36 5.20 7.96
C ALA A 89 5.34 5.65 6.86
N LEU A 90 5.37 4.90 5.77
CA LEU A 90 6.25 5.15 4.63
C LEU A 90 5.42 5.43 3.39
N GLY A 91 5.82 6.40 2.60
CA GLY A 91 5.17 6.74 1.35
C GLY A 91 4.84 8.22 1.27
N SER A 92 3.58 8.55 1.12
CA SER A 92 3.08 9.93 1.13
C SER A 92 2.00 10.12 2.19
N PRO A 93 2.31 9.86 3.47
CA PRO A 93 1.32 9.95 4.55
C PRO A 93 0.78 11.37 4.74
N LEU A 94 1.51 12.38 4.30
CA LEU A 94 1.08 13.78 4.32
C LEU A 94 0.38 14.22 3.01
N GLY A 95 0.20 13.29 2.06
CA GLY A 95 -0.51 13.52 0.80
C GLY A 95 0.32 14.20 -0.30
N THR A 96 1.59 14.46 -0.06
CA THR A 96 2.48 15.17 -0.99
C THR A 96 3.74 14.35 -1.31
N ASN A 97 4.88 14.75 -0.78
CA ASN A 97 6.15 14.11 -1.05
C ASN A 97 6.36 12.85 -0.19
N PHE A 98 7.31 12.02 -0.59
CA PHE A 98 7.74 10.90 0.23
C PHE A 98 8.19 11.36 1.62
N SER A 99 7.65 10.71 2.63
CA SER A 99 7.92 11.01 4.04
C SER A 99 7.95 9.73 4.87
N ILE A 100 8.59 9.81 6.02
CA ILE A 100 8.61 8.75 7.03
C ILE A 100 8.10 9.37 8.33
N LEU A 101 7.00 8.83 8.83
CA LEU A 101 6.43 9.23 10.12
C LEU A 101 6.47 8.06 11.09
N THR A 102 6.60 8.34 12.37
CA THR A 102 6.67 7.33 13.43
C THR A 102 5.53 7.54 14.41
N GLY A 103 4.95 6.47 14.89
CA GLY A 103 3.95 6.49 15.94
C GLY A 103 3.60 5.09 16.42
N ASN A 104 2.41 4.96 16.98
CA ASN A 104 1.96 3.73 17.60
C ASN A 104 0.61 3.30 17.05
N ILE A 105 0.36 2.01 17.10
CA ILE A 105 -0.97 1.45 16.89
C ILE A 105 -1.83 1.78 18.11
N THR A 106 -2.95 2.44 17.90
CA THR A 106 -3.90 2.80 18.95
C THR A 106 -5.02 1.78 19.10
N SER A 107 -5.41 1.12 18.00
CA SER A 107 -6.43 0.08 18.02
C SER A 107 -6.21 -0.91 16.89
N THR A 108 -6.54 -2.18 17.17
CA THR A 108 -6.56 -3.29 16.20
C THR A 108 -7.95 -3.93 16.09
N SER A 109 -8.93 -3.41 16.83
CA SER A 109 -10.26 -4.01 16.97
C SER A 109 -11.32 -3.40 16.06
N ASN A 110 -10.98 -2.36 15.31
CA ASN A 110 -11.88 -1.79 14.32
C ASN A 110 -11.93 -2.69 13.07
N SER A 111 -13.09 -2.75 12.46
CA SER A 111 -13.29 -3.49 11.22
C SER A 111 -14.14 -2.71 10.25
N ILE A 112 -13.92 -2.95 8.98
CA ILE A 112 -14.78 -2.50 7.89
C ILE A 112 -15.47 -3.73 7.29
N SER A 113 -16.75 -3.57 7.01
CA SER A 113 -17.51 -4.58 6.29
C SER A 113 -17.62 -4.18 4.83
N THR A 114 -17.13 -5.03 3.96
CA THR A 114 -17.33 -4.92 2.52
C THR A 114 -18.37 -5.92 2.07
N PHE A 115 -18.65 -5.97 0.79
CA PHE A 115 -19.70 -6.86 0.25
C PHE A 115 -19.40 -8.35 0.50
N ASP A 116 -18.15 -8.74 0.55
CA ASP A 116 -17.68 -10.13 0.60
C ASP A 116 -16.99 -10.53 1.90
N ALA A 117 -16.54 -9.59 2.70
CA ALA A 117 -15.76 -9.88 3.90
C ALA A 117 -15.68 -8.72 4.89
N ASN A 118 -15.20 -9.04 6.09
CA ASN A 118 -14.80 -8.04 7.08
C ASN A 118 -13.29 -7.97 7.14
N TYR A 119 -12.74 -6.76 7.09
CA TYR A 119 -11.30 -6.49 7.17
C TYR A 119 -10.98 -5.74 8.44
N ASN A 120 -9.92 -6.17 9.13
CA ASN A 120 -9.43 -5.45 10.30
C ASN A 120 -8.75 -4.15 9.87
N VAL A 121 -9.03 -3.11 10.62
CA VAL A 121 -8.47 -1.78 10.45
C VAL A 121 -7.54 -1.47 11.62
N LEU A 122 -6.32 -1.07 11.31
CA LEU A 122 -5.36 -0.57 12.27
C LEU A 122 -5.49 0.94 12.35
N THR A 123 -5.74 1.47 13.54
CA THR A 123 -5.70 2.91 13.79
C THR A 123 -4.40 3.30 14.46
N THR A 124 -3.91 4.49 14.17
CA THR A 124 -2.65 5.01 14.69
C THR A 124 -2.83 6.39 15.32
N ASP A 125 -1.83 6.83 16.06
CA ASP A 125 -1.69 8.20 16.56
C ASP A 125 -0.88 9.10 15.61
N ILE A 126 -0.52 8.59 14.43
CA ILE A 126 0.24 9.33 13.44
C ILE A 126 -0.69 10.32 12.74
N VAL A 127 -0.42 11.60 12.87
CA VAL A 127 -1.15 12.64 12.15
C VAL A 127 -0.64 12.72 10.71
N GLY A 128 -1.54 12.51 9.77
CA GLY A 128 -1.28 12.55 8.35
C GLY A 128 -2.26 13.46 7.62
N SER A 129 -2.48 13.17 6.35
CA SER A 129 -3.43 13.88 5.50
C SER A 129 -4.62 12.98 5.18
N SER A 130 -5.80 13.57 4.95
CA SER A 130 -6.94 12.85 4.36
C SER A 130 -6.63 12.27 2.97
N GLN A 131 -5.60 12.78 2.30
CA GLN A 131 -5.06 12.26 1.05
C GLN A 131 -3.80 11.41 1.25
N GLY A 132 -3.51 11.05 2.51
CA GLY A 132 -2.35 10.22 2.85
C GLY A 132 -2.42 8.84 2.22
N SER A 133 -1.28 8.32 1.80
CA SER A 133 -1.13 7.00 1.20
C SER A 133 0.21 6.38 1.59
N GLY A 134 0.33 5.08 1.41
CA GLY A 134 1.54 4.35 1.70
C GLY A 134 1.27 3.11 2.55
N VAL A 135 2.26 2.72 3.33
CA VAL A 135 2.21 1.52 4.15
C VAL A 135 2.64 1.81 5.58
N LEU A 136 2.16 0.97 6.50
CA LEU A 136 2.68 0.88 7.86
C LEU A 136 3.65 -0.30 7.93
N VAL A 137 4.84 -0.07 8.46
CA VAL A 137 5.84 -1.11 8.70
C VAL A 137 6.16 -1.22 10.18
N ASN A 138 6.48 -2.43 10.62
CA ASN A 138 6.97 -2.67 11.98
C ASN A 138 8.47 -2.38 12.08
N LEU A 139 9.05 -2.56 13.27
CA LEU A 139 10.48 -2.31 13.50
C LEU A 139 11.40 -3.32 12.81
N SER A 140 10.86 -4.43 12.32
CA SER A 140 11.59 -5.39 11.48
C SER A 140 11.56 -5.03 10.00
N GLY A 141 10.90 -3.93 9.62
CA GLY A 141 10.78 -3.48 8.23
C GLY A 141 9.72 -4.24 7.41
N GLU A 142 8.85 -4.99 8.07
CA GLU A 142 7.77 -5.73 7.42
C GLU A 142 6.51 -4.87 7.32
N VAL A 143 5.82 -4.93 6.18
CA VAL A 143 4.54 -4.25 5.98
C VAL A 143 3.46 -4.96 6.82
N VAL A 144 2.79 -4.22 7.69
CA VAL A 144 1.69 -4.70 8.53
C VAL A 144 0.34 -4.12 8.15
N GLY A 145 0.32 -3.00 7.44
CA GLY A 145 -0.90 -2.37 6.98
C GLY A 145 -0.71 -1.51 5.75
N ILE A 146 -1.81 -1.28 5.03
CA ILE A 146 -1.87 -0.41 3.87
C ILE A 146 -2.72 0.79 4.25
N VAL A 147 -2.15 1.99 4.16
CA VAL A 147 -2.84 3.22 4.50
C VAL A 147 -4.03 3.42 3.57
N MET A 148 -5.22 3.53 4.15
CA MET A 148 -6.49 3.73 3.48
C MET A 148 -7.31 4.77 4.25
N GLN A 149 -7.14 6.03 3.91
CA GLN A 149 -7.79 7.13 4.63
C GLN A 149 -9.31 7.21 4.41
N ASP A 150 -9.84 6.57 3.39
CA ASP A 150 -11.29 6.44 3.18
C ASP A 150 -12.00 5.71 4.33
N TYR A 151 -11.26 4.95 5.12
CA TYR A 151 -11.78 4.22 6.28
C TYR A 151 -11.50 4.91 7.61
N SER A 152 -10.97 6.12 7.58
CA SER A 152 -10.79 6.92 8.80
C SER A 152 -12.14 7.40 9.31
N SER A 153 -12.43 7.14 10.57
CA SER A 153 -13.72 7.45 11.20
C SER A 153 -13.66 8.64 12.16
N GLY A 154 -12.54 9.34 12.23
CA GLY A 154 -12.32 10.42 13.18
C GLY A 154 -12.25 11.81 12.56
N ASP A 155 -12.50 12.84 13.37
CA ASP A 155 -12.31 14.25 12.99
C ASP A 155 -10.81 14.61 12.87
N GLU A 156 -9.93 13.75 13.35
CA GLU A 156 -8.48 13.92 13.28
C GLU A 156 -7.93 13.16 12.08
N ASN A 157 -6.99 13.80 11.37
CA ASN A 157 -6.31 13.19 10.21
C ASN A 157 -5.26 12.16 10.65
N THR A 158 -5.59 11.29 11.58
CA THR A 158 -4.71 10.17 11.96
C THR A 158 -4.75 9.08 10.89
N LEU A 159 -3.60 8.44 10.66
CA LEU A 159 -3.50 7.41 9.65
C LEU A 159 -4.24 6.14 10.07
N THR A 160 -5.04 5.64 9.15
CA THR A 160 -5.80 4.40 9.25
C THR A 160 -5.32 3.46 8.14
N ALA A 161 -5.16 2.18 8.46
CA ALA A 161 -4.67 1.18 7.53
C ALA A 161 -5.48 -0.10 7.58
N ILE A 162 -5.63 -0.75 6.43
CA ILE A 162 -6.14 -2.13 6.38
C ILE A 162 -5.00 -3.08 6.78
N SER A 163 -5.32 -4.03 7.64
CA SER A 163 -4.42 -5.10 8.06
C SER A 163 -3.97 -5.95 6.88
N VAL A 164 -2.66 -6.09 6.68
CA VAL A 164 -2.09 -6.74 5.49
C VAL A 164 -2.35 -8.24 5.43
N SER A 165 -2.42 -8.93 6.58
CA SER A 165 -2.56 -10.40 6.61
C SER A 165 -3.84 -10.89 5.94
N GLN A 166 -4.92 -10.12 6.02
CA GLN A 166 -6.19 -10.46 5.39
C GLN A 166 -6.21 -10.15 3.88
N LEU A 167 -5.25 -9.38 3.41
CA LEU A 167 -5.14 -8.97 2.01
C LEU A 167 -4.19 -9.85 1.19
N LYS A 168 -3.44 -10.74 1.82
CA LYS A 168 -2.40 -11.53 1.14
C LYS A 168 -2.94 -12.35 -0.03
N ASP A 169 -4.07 -13.02 0.17
CA ASP A 169 -4.70 -13.81 -0.90
C ASP A 169 -5.20 -12.93 -2.06
N ILE A 170 -5.76 -11.77 -1.74
CA ILE A 170 -6.20 -10.78 -2.73
C ILE A 170 -4.99 -10.27 -3.51
N ILE A 171 -3.94 -9.87 -2.83
CA ILE A 171 -2.70 -9.39 -3.44
C ILE A 171 -2.10 -10.44 -4.36
N GLU A 172 -2.06 -11.70 -3.94
CA GLU A 172 -1.54 -12.81 -4.75
C GLU A 172 -2.37 -13.01 -6.03
N LYS A 173 -3.69 -13.06 -5.92
CA LYS A 173 -4.59 -13.20 -7.08
C LYS A 173 -4.44 -12.05 -8.06
N LEU A 174 -4.48 -10.81 -7.58
CA LEU A 174 -4.30 -9.63 -8.42
C LEU A 174 -2.91 -9.59 -9.08
N SER A 175 -1.89 -10.03 -8.38
CA SER A 175 -0.51 -10.12 -8.90
C SER A 175 -0.38 -11.12 -10.04
N ASN A 176 -1.22 -12.15 -10.04
CA ASN A 176 -1.32 -13.14 -11.11
C ASN A 176 -2.32 -12.75 -12.22
N GLY A 177 -2.90 -11.55 -12.15
CA GLY A 177 -3.90 -11.07 -13.10
C GLY A 177 -5.26 -11.75 -12.97
N GLN A 178 -5.53 -12.39 -11.83
CA GLN A 178 -6.79 -13.07 -11.56
C GLN A 178 -7.81 -12.11 -10.92
N ASP A 179 -9.06 -12.24 -11.33
CA ASP A 179 -10.15 -11.50 -10.71
C ASP A 179 -10.50 -12.05 -9.32
N ILE A 180 -10.95 -11.16 -8.45
CA ILE A 180 -11.46 -11.54 -7.15
C ILE A 180 -12.93 -11.97 -7.32
N PRO A 181 -13.29 -13.22 -7.03
CA PRO A 181 -14.68 -13.66 -7.11
C PRO A 181 -15.51 -13.00 -6.01
N TYR A 182 -16.70 -12.59 -6.37
CA TYR A 182 -17.72 -12.03 -5.45
C TYR A 182 -18.77 -13.07 -5.13
#